data_97e992961d3becfaa63740b8262fa9d6
#
_entry.id   97e992961d3becfaa63740b8262fa9d6
#
_cell.length_a   1.000
_cell.length_b   1.000
_cell.length_c   1.000
_cell.angle_alpha   90.00
_cell.angle_beta   90.00
_cell.angle_gamma   90.00
#
_symmetry.space_group_name_H-M   'P 1'
#
loop_
_entity.id
_entity.type
_entity.pdbx_description
1 polymer ?
#
loop_
_entity_poly.entity_id
_entity_poly.type
_entity_poly.pdbx_seq_one_letter_code
_entity_poly.pdbx_strand_id
1 'polypeptide(L)'
;MKLALSTWQEIEHYLTLSDGIIIPIGSTEQHGPNGLIGTDTICPERIAEAIEQRADVLVVPAMAYGMSQHHMAFAGTITLRPATLIHVVVDIVSSLHRHGFRHFYFINGHGGNIAPLTTAFAEIYMGYDSARCKLANWWRNDAINHLAQKYYGDAEGYHATVSEVALSYYTHPEAVKHAPCTPEVVVPE
;
A
#
# COMPACT_ATOMS: atom_id res chain seq x y z
N MET A 1 10.18 12.25 -6.68
CA MET A 1 9.60 13.52 -6.15
C MET A 1 8.35 13.22 -5.34
N LYS A 2 8.13 13.87 -4.18
CA LYS A 2 6.95 13.67 -3.32
C LYS A 2 5.91 14.77 -3.60
N LEU A 3 4.68 14.38 -3.98
CA LEU A 3 3.59 15.33 -4.26
C LEU A 3 3.32 16.28 -3.08
N ALA A 4 3.33 15.77 -1.84
CA ALA A 4 3.09 16.56 -0.63
C ALA A 4 4.15 17.63 -0.34
N LEU A 5 5.31 17.53 -0.96
CA LEU A 5 6.43 18.47 -0.80
C LEU A 5 6.69 19.29 -2.06
N SER A 6 5.78 19.26 -3.02
CA SER A 6 5.89 19.96 -4.30
C SER A 6 4.90 21.11 -4.39
N THR A 7 5.27 22.14 -5.10
CA THR A 7 4.37 23.22 -5.52
C THR A 7 3.59 22.82 -6.76
N TRP A 8 2.47 23.47 -7.04
CA TRP A 8 1.67 23.17 -8.23
C TRP A 8 2.45 23.45 -9.54
N GLN A 9 3.36 24.44 -9.58
CA GLN A 9 4.21 24.73 -10.73
C GLN A 9 5.23 23.60 -10.99
N GLU A 10 5.79 22.99 -9.93
CA GLU A 10 6.67 21.83 -10.07
C GLU A 10 5.93 20.63 -10.63
N ILE A 11 4.64 20.45 -10.26
CA ILE A 11 3.81 19.40 -10.82
C ILE A 11 3.48 19.66 -12.30
N GLU A 12 3.17 20.90 -12.69
CA GLU A 12 3.00 21.25 -14.10
C GLU A 12 4.28 20.96 -14.91
N HIS A 13 5.44 21.28 -14.36
CA HIS A 13 6.71 20.95 -15.02
C HIS A 13 6.90 19.43 -15.13
N TYR A 14 6.65 18.67 -14.05
CA TYR A 14 6.72 17.20 -14.07
C TYR A 14 5.85 16.62 -15.18
N LEU A 15 4.63 17.11 -15.35
CA LEU A 15 3.68 16.63 -16.37
C LEU A 15 4.14 16.93 -17.82
N THR A 16 5.13 17.80 -18.03
CA THR A 16 5.77 17.95 -19.35
C THR A 16 6.73 16.79 -19.68
N LEU A 17 7.16 16.03 -18.67
CA LEU A 17 8.16 14.96 -18.76
C LEU A 17 7.56 13.58 -18.58
N SER A 18 6.55 13.44 -17.73
CA SER A 18 5.92 12.17 -17.38
C SER A 18 4.47 12.36 -16.94
N ASP A 19 3.61 11.41 -17.27
CA ASP A 19 2.22 11.33 -16.84
C ASP A 19 1.96 10.21 -15.83
N GLY A 20 3.03 9.59 -15.33
CA GLY A 20 2.99 8.50 -14.35
C GLY A 20 3.03 8.98 -12.91
N ILE A 21 2.34 8.26 -12.02
CA ILE A 21 2.33 8.56 -10.58
C ILE A 21 2.20 7.28 -9.75
N ILE A 22 2.91 7.22 -8.63
CA ILE A 22 2.82 6.11 -7.67
C ILE A 22 1.87 6.47 -6.54
N ILE A 23 0.98 5.54 -6.20
CA ILE A 23 -0.02 5.65 -5.13
C ILE A 23 0.21 4.51 -4.13
N PRO A 24 0.93 4.75 -3.02
CA PRO A 24 1.03 3.77 -1.94
C PRO A 24 -0.33 3.66 -1.23
N ILE A 25 -0.77 2.43 -0.95
CA ILE A 25 -2.02 2.17 -0.23
C ILE A 25 -1.84 0.99 0.72
N GLY A 26 -2.28 1.16 1.94
CA GLY A 26 -2.22 0.15 2.98
C GLY A 26 -3.50 0.08 3.80
N SER A 27 -3.34 -0.23 5.06
CA SER A 27 -4.40 -0.27 6.07
C SER A 27 -3.84 0.07 7.45
N THR A 28 -4.73 0.33 8.39
CA THR A 28 -4.45 0.46 9.82
C THR A 28 -5.14 -0.68 10.53
N GLU A 29 -4.40 -1.77 10.85
CA GLU A 29 -4.94 -2.99 11.44
C GLU A 29 -3.93 -3.73 12.31
N GLN A 30 -4.41 -4.66 13.12
CA GLN A 30 -3.55 -5.48 13.97
C GLN A 30 -2.56 -6.32 13.12
N HIS A 31 -1.33 -6.49 13.64
CA HIS A 31 -0.27 -7.34 13.06
C HIS A 31 0.38 -8.19 14.15
N GLY A 32 -0.44 -8.91 14.92
CA GLY A 32 0.02 -9.69 16.06
C GLY A 32 0.55 -8.80 17.21
N PRO A 33 1.14 -9.42 18.24
CA PRO A 33 1.56 -8.71 19.45
C PRO A 33 2.79 -7.80 19.23
N ASN A 34 3.58 -8.05 18.21
CA ASN A 34 4.79 -7.30 17.89
C ASN A 34 4.69 -6.45 16.63
N GLY A 35 3.83 -6.78 15.67
CA GLY A 35 3.67 -5.99 14.45
C GLY A 35 3.04 -4.62 14.71
N LEU A 36 3.54 -3.59 14.04
CA LEU A 36 2.98 -2.24 14.13
C LEU A 36 1.63 -2.17 13.44
N ILE A 37 0.66 -1.49 14.04
CA ILE A 37 -0.71 -1.36 13.49
C ILE A 37 -0.77 -0.67 12.11
N GLY A 38 0.26 0.08 11.75
CA GLY A 38 0.43 0.75 10.47
C GLY A 38 1.28 -0.01 9.45
N THR A 39 1.68 -1.26 9.71
CA THR A 39 2.59 -2.05 8.88
C THR A 39 2.21 -2.03 7.40
N ASP A 40 0.94 -2.26 7.08
CA ASP A 40 0.42 -2.27 5.72
C ASP A 40 0.61 -0.95 4.96
N THR A 41 0.70 0.17 5.67
CA THR A 41 0.95 1.50 5.08
C THR A 41 2.44 1.79 5.03
N ILE A 42 3.17 1.47 6.08
CA ILE A 42 4.60 1.72 6.20
C ILE A 42 5.38 1.00 5.09
N CYS A 43 5.05 -0.27 4.81
CA CYS A 43 5.74 -1.06 3.80
C CYS A 43 5.64 -0.47 2.39
N PRO A 44 4.45 -0.25 1.81
CA PRO A 44 4.33 0.33 0.47
C PRO A 44 4.83 1.78 0.39
N GLU A 45 4.70 2.58 1.44
CA GLU A 45 5.25 3.93 1.50
C GLU A 45 6.78 3.89 1.41
N ARG A 46 7.43 3.04 2.20
CA ARG A 46 8.89 2.87 2.17
C ARG A 46 9.40 2.36 0.82
N ILE A 47 8.66 1.43 0.20
CA ILE A 47 8.98 0.91 -1.14
C ILE A 47 8.84 2.03 -2.18
N ALA A 48 7.76 2.81 -2.14
CA ALA A 48 7.54 3.93 -3.04
C ALA A 48 8.65 5.00 -2.91
N GLU A 49 9.08 5.31 -1.68
CA GLU A 49 10.22 6.20 -1.43
C GLU A 49 11.53 5.67 -2.02
N ALA A 50 11.78 4.38 -1.90
CA ALA A 50 12.97 3.77 -2.48
C ALA A 50 12.96 3.77 -4.01
N ILE A 51 11.78 3.67 -4.64
CA ILE A 51 11.60 3.81 -6.08
C ILE A 51 11.82 5.26 -6.49
N GLU A 52 11.22 6.22 -5.78
CA GLU A 52 11.36 7.66 -6.03
C GLU A 52 12.81 8.11 -6.04
N GLN A 53 13.64 7.58 -5.14
CA GLN A 53 15.08 7.87 -5.06
C GLN A 53 15.90 7.32 -6.25
N ARG A 54 15.35 6.40 -7.04
CA ARG A 54 16.02 5.70 -8.15
C ARG A 54 15.43 5.99 -9.52
N ALA A 55 14.22 6.52 -9.55
CA ALA A 55 13.50 6.86 -10.75
C ALA A 55 12.84 8.23 -10.58
N ASP A 56 12.86 9.04 -11.62
CA ASP A 56 12.20 10.35 -11.63
C ASP A 56 10.67 10.16 -11.72
N VAL A 57 10.07 9.68 -10.62
CA VAL A 57 8.64 9.42 -10.52
C VAL A 57 8.03 10.18 -9.34
N LEU A 58 6.81 10.66 -9.54
CA LEU A 58 6.03 11.34 -8.51
C LEU A 58 5.32 10.31 -7.61
N VAL A 59 5.36 10.54 -6.30
CA VAL A 59 4.68 9.70 -5.29
C VAL A 59 3.69 10.54 -4.52
N VAL A 60 2.41 10.11 -4.44
CA VAL A 60 1.40 10.76 -3.59
C VAL A 60 1.54 10.32 -2.12
N PRO A 61 0.96 11.06 -1.15
CA PRO A 61 0.86 10.61 0.23
C PRO A 61 0.19 9.23 0.31
N ALA A 62 0.72 8.36 1.19
CA ALA A 62 0.18 7.02 1.36
C ALA A 62 -1.26 7.04 1.90
N MET A 63 -2.11 6.17 1.36
CA MET A 63 -3.46 5.92 1.87
C MET A 63 -3.39 4.92 3.03
N ALA A 64 -3.61 5.39 4.26
CA ALA A 64 -3.45 4.60 5.48
C ALA A 64 -4.71 3.83 5.91
N TYR A 65 -5.84 4.03 5.26
CA TYR A 65 -7.11 3.39 5.61
C TYR A 65 -7.61 2.53 4.46
N GLY A 66 -7.64 1.21 4.70
CA GLY A 66 -8.09 0.18 3.78
C GLY A 66 -9.34 -0.56 4.24
N MET A 67 -9.59 -1.73 3.65
CA MET A 67 -10.72 -2.61 3.99
C MET A 67 -10.24 -3.72 4.93
N SER A 68 -10.35 -3.49 6.26
CA SER A 68 -9.85 -4.37 7.34
C SER A 68 -10.97 -4.88 8.26
N GLN A 69 -12.14 -5.15 7.70
CA GLN A 69 -13.34 -5.57 8.45
C GLN A 69 -13.08 -6.83 9.29
N HIS A 70 -12.29 -7.77 8.78
CA HIS A 70 -11.94 -9.02 9.44
C HIS A 70 -11.06 -8.84 10.68
N HIS A 71 -10.44 -7.67 10.88
CA HIS A 71 -9.62 -7.35 12.05
C HIS A 71 -10.28 -6.42 13.07
N MET A 72 -11.59 -6.14 12.92
CA MET A 72 -12.32 -5.19 13.81
C MET A 72 -12.47 -5.65 15.26
N ALA A 73 -12.18 -6.90 15.57
CA ALA A 73 -12.12 -7.38 16.97
C ALA A 73 -10.92 -6.83 17.75
N PHE A 74 -9.92 -6.27 17.07
CA PHE A 74 -8.70 -5.75 17.68
C PHE A 74 -8.74 -4.22 17.75
N ALA A 75 -8.49 -3.70 18.95
CA ALA A 75 -8.52 -2.27 19.22
C ALA A 75 -7.50 -1.51 18.34
N GLY A 76 -7.92 -0.37 17.79
CA GLY A 76 -7.10 0.46 16.93
C GLY A 76 -7.22 0.14 15.44
N THR A 77 -7.83 -0.99 15.05
CA THR A 77 -8.12 -1.26 13.65
C THR A 77 -9.15 -0.26 13.11
N ILE A 78 -8.86 0.31 11.95
CA ILE A 78 -9.75 1.26 11.24
C ILE A 78 -10.05 0.65 9.87
N THR A 79 -11.34 0.50 9.54
CA THR A 79 -11.77 -0.04 8.25
C THR A 79 -12.65 0.93 7.48
N LEU A 80 -12.45 1.02 6.18
CA LEU A 80 -13.43 1.60 5.27
C LEU A 80 -14.38 0.51 4.76
N ARG A 81 -15.62 0.90 4.47
CA ARG A 81 -16.51 0.03 3.69
C ARG A 81 -15.92 -0.15 2.28
N PRO A 82 -16.06 -1.33 1.64
CA PRO A 82 -15.57 -1.52 0.28
C PRO A 82 -16.03 -0.42 -0.70
N ALA A 83 -17.31 -0.05 -0.69
CA ALA A 83 -17.84 1.03 -1.52
C ALA A 83 -17.19 2.38 -1.24
N THR A 84 -16.91 2.70 0.03
CA THR A 84 -16.22 3.95 0.40
C THR A 84 -14.80 3.97 -0.16
N LEU A 85 -14.06 2.86 -0.03
CA LEU A 85 -12.71 2.74 -0.58
C LEU A 85 -12.70 2.88 -2.10
N ILE A 86 -13.65 2.22 -2.80
CA ILE A 86 -13.82 2.36 -4.25
C ILE A 86 -14.00 3.83 -4.63
N HIS A 87 -14.95 4.54 -4.01
CA HIS A 87 -15.20 5.95 -4.32
C HIS A 87 -13.98 6.83 -4.06
N VAL A 88 -13.28 6.65 -2.93
CA VAL A 88 -12.06 7.42 -2.63
C VAL A 88 -11.00 7.22 -3.70
N VAL A 89 -10.78 5.97 -4.14
CA VAL A 89 -9.80 5.66 -5.20
C VAL A 89 -10.22 6.28 -6.54
N VAL A 90 -11.50 6.17 -6.89
CA VAL A 90 -12.04 6.79 -8.12
C VAL A 90 -11.88 8.30 -8.08
N ASP A 91 -12.19 8.96 -6.97
CA ASP A 91 -12.07 10.42 -6.80
C ASP A 91 -10.62 10.89 -6.90
N ILE A 92 -9.67 10.16 -6.29
CA ILE A 92 -8.24 10.46 -6.36
C ILE A 92 -7.75 10.36 -7.81
N VAL A 93 -8.05 9.24 -8.49
CA VAL A 93 -7.63 9.04 -9.89
C VAL A 93 -8.29 10.05 -10.81
N SER A 94 -9.58 10.34 -10.62
CA SER A 94 -10.30 11.36 -11.41
C SER A 94 -9.66 12.74 -11.29
N SER A 95 -9.31 13.13 -10.07
CA SER A 95 -8.64 14.42 -9.79
C SER A 95 -7.28 14.49 -10.48
N LEU A 96 -6.46 13.46 -10.34
CA LEU A 96 -5.14 13.39 -10.97
C LEU A 96 -5.24 13.32 -12.50
N HIS A 97 -6.20 12.53 -13.02
CA HIS A 97 -6.46 12.42 -14.45
C HIS A 97 -6.84 13.77 -15.08
N ARG A 98 -7.65 14.57 -14.38
CA ARG A 98 -8.02 15.92 -14.81
C ARG A 98 -6.81 16.85 -14.99
N HIS A 99 -5.75 16.64 -14.19
CA HIS A 99 -4.51 17.42 -14.26
C HIS A 99 -3.52 16.91 -15.31
N GLY A 100 -3.77 15.75 -15.95
CA GLY A 100 -2.91 15.25 -17.02
C GLY A 100 -2.22 13.91 -16.71
N PHE A 101 -2.33 13.38 -15.50
CA PHE A 101 -1.83 12.04 -15.20
C PHE A 101 -2.63 10.97 -15.97
N ARG A 102 -1.94 9.91 -16.43
CA ARG A 102 -2.54 8.81 -17.19
C ARG A 102 -2.17 7.43 -16.66
N HIS A 103 -1.00 7.29 -16.04
CA HIS A 103 -0.48 6.03 -15.54
C HIS A 103 -0.45 6.03 -14.01
N PHE A 104 -1.30 5.21 -13.40
CA PHE A 104 -1.51 5.13 -11.95
C PHE A 104 -0.98 3.80 -11.43
N TYR A 105 0.15 3.81 -10.71
CA TYR A 105 0.76 2.62 -10.17
C TYR A 105 0.50 2.51 -8.67
N PHE A 106 -0.42 1.62 -8.29
CA PHE A 106 -0.76 1.36 -6.90
C PHE A 106 0.21 0.34 -6.30
N ILE A 107 0.95 0.74 -5.26
CA ILE A 107 1.73 -0.17 -4.41
C ILE A 107 0.87 -0.49 -3.21
N ASN A 108 0.32 -1.70 -3.18
CA ASN A 108 -0.59 -2.14 -2.14
C ASN A 108 0.13 -2.93 -1.06
N GLY A 109 -0.13 -2.60 0.21
CA GLY A 109 0.38 -3.28 1.39
C GLY A 109 -0.62 -4.20 2.08
N HIS A 110 -1.92 -4.21 1.66
CA HIS A 110 -2.99 -4.92 2.37
C HIS A 110 -3.82 -5.82 1.46
N GLY A 111 -3.96 -7.08 1.87
CA GLY A 111 -4.72 -8.09 1.12
C GLY A 111 -6.19 -7.72 0.89
N GLY A 112 -6.84 -7.16 1.91
CA GLY A 112 -8.24 -6.73 1.84
C GLY A 112 -8.55 -5.64 0.82
N ASN A 113 -7.54 -4.89 0.38
CA ASN A 113 -7.71 -3.85 -0.63
C ASN A 113 -7.82 -4.38 -2.06
N ILE A 114 -7.41 -5.64 -2.34
CA ILE A 114 -7.28 -6.16 -3.71
C ILE A 114 -8.62 -6.11 -4.46
N ALA A 115 -9.67 -6.65 -3.88
CA ALA A 115 -10.99 -6.68 -4.52
C ALA A 115 -11.59 -5.26 -4.73
N PRO A 116 -11.64 -4.37 -3.71
CA PRO A 116 -12.09 -3.00 -3.91
C PRO A 116 -11.27 -2.23 -4.96
N LEU A 117 -9.94 -2.36 -4.97
CA LEU A 117 -9.08 -1.68 -5.95
C LEU A 117 -9.36 -2.18 -7.37
N THR A 118 -9.51 -3.49 -7.56
CA THR A 118 -9.84 -4.06 -8.87
C THR A 118 -11.19 -3.54 -9.39
N THR A 119 -12.18 -3.42 -8.49
CA THR A 119 -13.49 -2.86 -8.84
C THR A 119 -13.38 -1.37 -9.16
N ALA A 120 -12.63 -0.60 -8.38
CA ALA A 120 -12.38 0.82 -8.65
C ALA A 120 -11.73 1.05 -10.02
N PHE A 121 -10.79 0.19 -10.42
CA PHE A 121 -10.15 0.29 -11.74
C PHE A 121 -11.13 0.05 -12.87
N ALA A 122 -12.06 -0.92 -12.70
CA ALA A 122 -13.12 -1.13 -13.69
C ALA A 122 -14.03 0.11 -13.83
N GLU A 123 -14.40 0.75 -12.72
CA GLU A 123 -15.18 2.00 -12.72
C GLU A 123 -14.40 3.16 -13.37
N ILE A 124 -13.09 3.30 -13.06
CA ILE A 124 -12.23 4.31 -13.67
C ILE A 124 -12.18 4.15 -15.20
N TYR A 125 -12.04 2.92 -15.69
CA TYR A 125 -12.00 2.66 -17.14
C TYR A 125 -13.31 2.95 -17.87
N MET A 126 -14.46 2.91 -17.18
CA MET A 126 -15.74 3.33 -17.75
C MET A 126 -15.81 4.86 -17.97
N GLY A 127 -15.12 5.62 -17.12
CA GLY A 127 -15.12 7.09 -17.19
C GLY A 127 -13.94 7.71 -17.94
N TYR A 128 -12.82 6.98 -18.07
CA TYR A 128 -11.55 7.54 -18.55
C TYR A 128 -10.78 6.57 -19.45
N ASP A 129 -11.02 6.61 -20.74
CA ASP A 129 -10.41 5.72 -21.76
C ASP A 129 -8.88 5.76 -21.77
N SER A 130 -8.28 6.89 -21.39
CA SER A 130 -6.82 7.08 -21.37
C SER A 130 -6.16 6.71 -20.05
N ALA A 131 -6.93 6.41 -18.98
CA ALA A 131 -6.35 5.99 -17.71
C ALA A 131 -5.77 4.57 -17.81
N ARG A 132 -4.65 4.36 -17.13
CA ARG A 132 -3.98 3.05 -17.01
C ARG A 132 -3.62 2.83 -15.54
N CYS A 133 -4.33 1.93 -14.87
CA CYS A 133 -4.10 1.57 -13.48
C CYS A 133 -3.38 0.22 -13.40
N LYS A 134 -2.37 0.13 -12.55
CA LYS A 134 -1.68 -1.12 -12.23
C LYS A 134 -1.65 -1.32 -10.73
N LEU A 135 -2.03 -2.53 -10.28
CA LEU A 135 -1.96 -2.96 -8.90
C LEU A 135 -0.72 -3.84 -8.69
N ALA A 136 0.17 -3.41 -7.82
CA ALA A 136 1.30 -4.20 -7.34
C ALA A 136 1.10 -4.52 -5.85
N ASN A 137 0.78 -5.76 -5.54
CA ASN A 137 0.84 -6.27 -4.18
C ASN A 137 2.30 -6.59 -3.90
N TRP A 138 2.98 -5.77 -3.09
CA TRP A 138 4.44 -5.81 -2.98
C TRP A 138 4.97 -7.19 -2.56
N TRP A 139 4.24 -7.92 -1.73
CA TRP A 139 4.61 -9.26 -1.25
C TRP A 139 4.40 -10.38 -2.30
N ARG A 140 3.73 -10.10 -3.44
CA ARG A 140 3.49 -11.07 -4.53
C ARG A 140 4.53 -10.93 -5.65
N ASN A 141 5.77 -10.68 -5.30
CA ASN A 141 6.88 -10.59 -6.24
C ASN A 141 7.82 -11.77 -6.03
N ASP A 142 8.24 -12.44 -7.11
CA ASP A 142 9.08 -13.65 -7.04
C ASP A 142 10.41 -13.39 -6.32
N ALA A 143 11.04 -12.23 -6.52
CA ALA A 143 12.28 -11.89 -5.83
C ALA A 143 12.06 -11.70 -4.32
N ILE A 144 10.94 -11.09 -3.92
CA ILE A 144 10.58 -10.92 -2.51
C ILE A 144 10.24 -12.27 -1.89
N ASN A 145 9.44 -13.11 -2.57
CA ASN A 145 9.12 -14.45 -2.11
C ASN A 145 10.37 -15.31 -1.93
N HIS A 146 11.34 -15.20 -2.85
CA HIS A 146 12.63 -15.90 -2.73
C HIS A 146 13.43 -15.41 -1.51
N LEU A 147 13.45 -14.11 -1.23
CA LEU A 147 14.12 -13.55 -0.05
C LEU A 147 13.42 -13.98 1.23
N ALA A 148 12.09 -13.90 1.29
CA ALA A 148 11.30 -14.33 2.43
C ALA A 148 11.54 -15.81 2.74
N GLN A 149 11.47 -16.68 1.73
CA GLN A 149 11.76 -18.10 1.89
C GLN A 149 13.20 -18.36 2.35
N LYS A 150 14.16 -17.63 1.79
CA LYS A 150 15.57 -17.77 2.15
C LYS A 150 15.89 -17.41 3.60
N TYR A 151 15.26 -16.34 4.12
CA TYR A 151 15.58 -15.80 5.44
C TYR A 151 14.63 -16.26 6.54
N TYR A 152 13.37 -16.56 6.21
CA TYR A 152 12.31 -16.84 7.18
C TYR A 152 11.68 -18.23 7.01
N GLY A 153 11.76 -18.82 5.81
CA GLY A 153 11.22 -20.17 5.56
C GLY A 153 9.74 -20.29 5.97
N ASP A 154 9.42 -21.32 6.73
CA ASP A 154 8.05 -21.61 7.17
C ASP A 154 7.52 -20.60 8.22
N ALA A 155 8.39 -19.77 8.79
CA ALA A 155 7.98 -18.72 9.74
C ALA A 155 7.33 -17.51 9.06
N GLU A 156 7.40 -17.39 7.73
CA GLU A 156 6.88 -16.22 7.01
C GLU A 156 5.36 -16.03 7.21
N GLY A 157 4.56 -17.09 7.12
CA GLY A 157 3.10 -17.01 7.35
C GLY A 157 2.34 -16.28 6.24
N TYR A 158 1.09 -15.85 6.57
CA TYR A 158 0.16 -15.21 5.61
C TYR A 158 -0.30 -13.81 6.04
N HIS A 159 -0.26 -13.50 7.32
CA HIS A 159 -0.63 -12.22 7.92
C HIS A 159 0.31 -11.94 9.09
N ALA A 160 0.64 -10.69 9.31
CA ALA A 160 1.70 -10.28 10.24
C ALA A 160 3.02 -11.03 9.93
N THR A 161 3.31 -11.15 8.62
CA THR A 161 4.44 -11.93 8.12
C THR A 161 5.76 -11.39 8.66
N VAL A 162 6.76 -12.26 8.76
CA VAL A 162 8.07 -11.82 9.28
C VAL A 162 8.68 -10.76 8.36
N SER A 163 8.50 -10.89 7.05
CA SER A 163 9.04 -9.92 6.08
C SER A 163 8.41 -8.52 6.22
N GLU A 164 7.09 -8.41 6.43
CA GLU A 164 6.44 -7.10 6.56
C GLU A 164 6.74 -6.46 7.92
N VAL A 165 6.78 -7.24 9.00
CA VAL A 165 7.17 -6.74 10.33
C VAL A 165 8.63 -6.29 10.31
N ALA A 166 9.53 -7.06 9.68
CA ALA A 166 10.94 -6.70 9.53
C ALA A 166 11.11 -5.39 8.73
N LEU A 167 10.35 -5.20 7.66
CA LEU A 167 10.40 -3.97 6.86
C LEU A 167 9.88 -2.77 7.66
N SER A 168 8.78 -2.92 8.42
CA SER A 168 8.26 -1.87 9.28
C SER A 168 9.25 -1.48 10.38
N TYR A 169 9.95 -2.45 10.98
CA TYR A 169 10.99 -2.21 11.98
C TYR A 169 12.27 -1.62 11.39
N TYR A 170 12.65 -2.01 10.18
CA TYR A 170 13.75 -1.35 9.47
C TYR A 170 13.47 0.14 9.25
N THR A 171 12.21 0.48 8.99
CA THR A 171 11.77 1.87 8.78
C THR A 171 11.65 2.64 10.09
N HIS A 172 11.23 1.96 11.17
CA HIS A 172 10.98 2.52 12.50
C HIS A 172 11.69 1.70 13.60
N PRO A 173 13.03 1.73 13.67
CA PRO A 173 13.79 0.92 14.63
C PRO A 173 13.49 1.29 16.09
N GLU A 174 13.05 2.52 16.35
CA GLU A 174 12.63 3.00 17.67
C GLU A 174 11.29 2.41 18.13
N ALA A 175 10.49 1.85 17.20
CA ALA A 175 9.17 1.31 17.50
C ALA A 175 9.14 -0.21 17.72
N VAL A 176 10.30 -0.89 17.72
CA VAL A 176 10.41 -2.34 17.92
C VAL A 176 9.74 -2.77 19.22
N LYS A 177 8.93 -3.85 19.14
CA LYS A 177 8.21 -4.44 20.28
C LYS A 177 8.80 -5.79 20.66
N HIS A 178 8.64 -6.17 21.93
CA HIS A 178 9.17 -7.40 22.52
C HIS A 178 8.07 -8.12 23.34
N ALA A 179 6.84 -8.12 22.86
CA ALA A 179 5.77 -8.88 23.50
C ALA A 179 6.01 -10.39 23.33
N PRO A 180 5.63 -11.23 24.32
CA PRO A 180 5.68 -12.66 24.15
C PRO A 180 4.81 -13.12 22.97
N CYS A 181 5.41 -13.82 22.02
CA CYS A 181 4.68 -14.48 20.96
C CYS A 181 4.28 -15.87 21.46
N THR A 182 3.04 -16.04 21.90
CA THR A 182 2.47 -17.37 22.08
C THR A 182 2.02 -17.83 20.69
N PRO A 183 2.47 -19.00 20.21
CA PRO A 183 2.00 -19.48 18.90
C PRO A 183 0.50 -19.76 19.00
N GLU A 184 -0.32 -18.89 18.46
CA GLU A 184 -1.70 -19.22 18.11
C GLU A 184 -1.66 -19.95 16.78
N VAL A 185 -2.15 -21.18 16.78
CA VAL A 185 -2.41 -21.90 15.53
C VAL A 185 -3.67 -21.27 14.94
N VAL A 186 -3.51 -20.28 14.10
CA VAL A 186 -4.63 -19.78 13.29
C VAL A 186 -4.88 -20.81 12.20
N VAL A 187 -5.95 -21.55 12.32
CA VAL A 187 -6.46 -22.42 11.24
C VAL A 187 -7.22 -21.50 10.29
N PRO A 188 -6.79 -21.33 9.05
CA PRO A 188 -7.56 -20.56 8.05
C PRO A 188 -8.91 -21.26 7.84
N GLU A 189 -10.03 -20.53 7.93
CA GLU A 189 -11.34 -20.96 7.47
C GLU A 189 -11.41 -20.97 5.93
#